data_03ccec465a9ccfd83a22ab9e8b296acc
#
_entry.id   03ccec465a9ccfd83a22ab9e8b296acc
#
_cell.length_a   1.000
_cell.length_b   1.000
_cell.length_c   1.000
_cell.angle_alpha   90.00
_cell.angle_beta   90.00
_cell.angle_gamma   90.00
#
_symmetry.space_group_name_H-M   'P 1'
#
loop_
_entity.id
_entity.type
_entity.pdbx_description
1 polymer ?
#
loop_
_entity_poly.entity_id
_entity_poly.type
_entity_poly.pdbx_seq_one_letter_code
_entity_poly.pdbx_strand_id
1 'polypeptide(L)'
;PGGVLGVVEHRAKADVPVEDKSGYVGEAQVIAMAEAAGFKLEAKCEVNANPLDTKDHPNGVWTLPPVNRHDAADAAKYKAIGESDRMTLRFVKPAN
;
A
#
# COMPACT_ATOMS: atom_id res chain seq x y z
N PRO A 1 17.36 -4.42 -18.03
CA PRO A 1 16.66 -3.73 -19.13
C PRO A 1 15.55 -4.57 -19.73
N GLY A 2 14.40 -3.94 -19.97
CA GLY A 2 13.22 -4.63 -20.52
C GLY A 2 12.42 -5.42 -19.50
N GLY A 3 12.90 -5.53 -18.28
CA GLY A 3 12.18 -6.24 -17.22
C GLY A 3 10.98 -5.46 -16.70
N VAL A 4 10.04 -6.19 -16.09
CA VAL A 4 8.83 -5.62 -15.50
C VAL A 4 8.84 -5.84 -14.00
N LEU A 5 8.50 -4.78 -13.22
CA LEU A 5 8.33 -4.86 -11.78
C LEU A 5 6.87 -4.62 -11.44
N GLY A 6 6.23 -5.58 -10.80
CA GLY A 6 4.89 -5.42 -10.27
C GLY A 6 4.94 -5.12 -8.78
N VAL A 7 4.21 -4.10 -8.33
CA VAL A 7 4.16 -3.70 -6.93
C VAL A 7 2.72 -3.68 -6.44
N VAL A 8 2.45 -4.40 -5.34
CA VAL A 8 1.19 -4.31 -4.61
C VAL A 8 1.55 -4.02 -3.16
N GLU A 9 1.22 -2.84 -2.68
CA GLU A 9 1.57 -2.40 -1.33
C GLU A 9 0.42 -1.70 -0.65
N HIS A 10 0.44 -1.72 0.69
CA HIS A 10 -0.55 -1.02 1.51
C HIS A 10 -0.36 0.48 1.33
N ARG A 11 -1.39 1.15 0.83
CA ARG A 11 -1.29 2.56 0.42
C ARG A 11 -1.66 3.51 1.57
N ALA A 12 -0.71 4.39 1.94
CA ALA A 12 -0.94 5.45 2.91
C ALA A 12 -1.74 6.60 2.28
N LYS A 13 -2.30 7.47 3.13
CA LYS A 13 -3.00 8.69 2.67
C LYS A 13 -2.05 9.65 1.96
N ALA A 14 -0.80 9.71 2.44
CA ALA A 14 0.24 10.62 1.95
C ALA A 14 1.59 10.00 2.26
N ASP A 15 2.66 10.74 1.96
CA ASP A 15 4.01 10.29 2.31
C ASP A 15 4.15 10.05 3.80
N VAL A 16 4.86 8.99 4.17
CA VAL A 16 5.09 8.61 5.58
C VAL A 16 6.58 8.64 5.90
N PRO A 17 6.95 8.90 7.18
CA PRO A 17 8.35 8.84 7.59
C PRO A 17 8.94 7.45 7.40
N VAL A 18 10.25 7.40 7.19
CA VAL A 18 10.97 6.13 7.02
C VAL A 18 10.77 5.19 8.21
N GLU A 19 10.68 5.75 9.41
CA GLU A 19 10.51 5.01 10.65
C GLU A 19 9.07 4.61 10.97
N ASP A 20 8.11 4.95 10.10
CA ASP A 20 6.72 4.58 10.32
C ASP A 20 6.54 3.06 10.27
N LYS A 21 5.85 2.52 11.28
CA LYS A 21 5.66 1.08 11.45
C LYS A 21 4.24 0.62 11.17
N SER A 22 3.41 1.46 10.58
CA SER A 22 2.01 1.11 10.29
C SER A 22 1.85 0.08 9.17
N GLY A 23 2.89 -0.13 8.38
CA GLY A 23 2.84 -1.01 7.20
C GLY A 23 2.32 -0.30 5.96
N TYR A 24 1.86 0.93 6.07
CA TYR A 24 1.43 1.73 4.92
C TYR A 24 2.60 2.50 4.34
N VAL A 25 2.62 2.66 3.01
CA VAL A 25 3.60 3.49 2.31
C VAL A 25 2.86 4.40 1.33
N GLY A 26 3.41 5.59 1.09
CA GLY A 26 2.83 6.54 0.14
C GLY A 26 3.04 6.07 -1.29
N GLU A 27 2.01 6.17 -2.13
CA GLU A 27 2.12 5.78 -3.53
C GLU A 27 3.21 6.56 -4.25
N ALA A 28 3.25 7.88 -4.05
CA ALA A 28 4.29 8.75 -4.63
C ALA A 28 5.69 8.35 -4.16
N GLN A 29 5.82 7.91 -2.90
CA GLN A 29 7.09 7.44 -2.36
C GLN A 29 7.58 6.18 -3.06
N VAL A 30 6.68 5.22 -3.32
CA VAL A 30 7.02 3.99 -4.03
C VAL A 30 7.46 4.31 -5.46
N ILE A 31 6.73 5.19 -6.14
CA ILE A 31 7.07 5.61 -7.50
C ILE A 31 8.45 6.25 -7.53
N ALA A 32 8.73 7.15 -6.59
CA ALA A 32 10.02 7.84 -6.52
C ALA A 32 11.18 6.86 -6.27
N MET A 33 10.97 5.87 -5.38
CA MET A 33 11.98 4.85 -5.10
C MET A 33 12.28 4.00 -6.34
N ALA A 34 11.25 3.59 -7.07
CA ALA A 34 11.41 2.79 -8.28
C ALA A 34 12.12 3.59 -9.37
N GLU A 35 11.78 4.86 -9.53
CA GLU A 35 12.41 5.72 -10.52
C GLU A 35 13.89 5.96 -10.19
N ALA A 36 14.22 6.13 -8.90
CA ALA A 36 15.60 6.27 -8.45
C ALA A 36 16.42 5.01 -8.77
N ALA A 37 15.78 3.84 -8.80
CA ALA A 37 16.43 2.59 -9.16
C ALA A 37 16.48 2.35 -10.68
N GLY A 38 15.96 3.29 -11.47
CA GLY A 38 16.01 3.22 -12.94
C GLY A 38 14.76 2.63 -13.58
N PHE A 39 13.70 2.40 -12.82
CA PHE A 39 12.42 1.93 -13.36
C PHE A 39 11.55 3.10 -13.78
N LYS A 40 10.64 2.85 -14.71
CA LYS A 40 9.68 3.84 -15.17
C LYS A 40 8.26 3.33 -14.96
N LEU A 41 7.41 4.16 -14.39
CA LEU A 41 6.00 3.80 -14.17
C LEU A 41 5.30 3.64 -15.51
N GLU A 42 4.73 2.46 -15.73
CA GLU A 42 4.00 2.15 -16.96
C GLU A 42 2.49 2.21 -16.78
N ALA A 43 1.98 1.71 -15.66
CA ALA A 43 0.55 1.66 -15.40
C ALA A 43 0.26 1.59 -13.91
N LYS A 44 -0.94 2.04 -13.53
CA LYS A 44 -1.51 1.89 -12.19
C LYS A 44 -2.88 1.26 -12.29
N CYS A 45 -3.27 0.50 -11.28
CA CYS A 45 -4.58 -0.12 -11.23
C CYS A 45 -5.16 -0.01 -9.82
N GLU A 46 -6.45 0.20 -9.71
CA GLU A 46 -7.14 0.29 -8.42
C GLU A 46 -7.86 -1.01 -8.04
N VAL A 47 -7.49 -2.13 -8.66
CA VAL A 47 -8.12 -3.43 -8.42
C VAL A 47 -8.03 -3.87 -6.95
N ASN A 48 -6.98 -3.43 -6.24
CA ASN A 48 -6.77 -3.72 -4.82
C ASN A 48 -7.10 -2.55 -3.90
N ALA A 49 -7.71 -1.49 -4.43
CA ALA A 49 -8.06 -0.33 -3.63
C ALA A 49 -9.25 -0.61 -2.71
N ASN A 50 -9.23 0.01 -1.54
CA ASN A 50 -10.34 -0.05 -0.61
C ASN A 50 -10.60 1.34 -0.02
N PRO A 51 -11.58 2.09 -0.54
CA PRO A 51 -11.87 3.43 -0.06
C PRO A 51 -12.42 3.48 1.37
N LEU A 52 -12.83 2.34 1.93
CA LEU A 52 -13.31 2.27 3.30
C LEU A 52 -12.16 2.28 4.32
N ASP A 53 -10.93 2.02 3.88
CA ASP A 53 -9.77 2.01 4.76
C ASP A 53 -9.35 3.45 5.09
N THR A 54 -9.51 3.85 6.36
CA THR A 54 -9.18 5.20 6.83
C THR A 54 -7.69 5.37 7.12
N LYS A 55 -6.92 4.26 7.23
CA LYS A 55 -5.45 4.25 7.31
C LYS A 55 -4.88 4.84 8.60
N ASP A 56 -5.69 4.89 9.66
CA ASP A 56 -5.34 5.49 10.95
C ASP A 56 -5.55 4.52 12.12
N HIS A 57 -5.37 3.23 11.85
CA HIS A 57 -5.66 2.19 12.84
C HIS A 57 -4.54 2.04 13.88
N PRO A 58 -4.86 1.63 15.12
CA PRO A 58 -3.87 1.56 16.21
C PRO A 58 -2.70 0.61 15.92
N ASN A 59 -2.92 -0.47 15.18
CA ASN A 59 -1.89 -1.41 14.80
C ASN A 59 -1.58 -1.38 13.30
N GLY A 60 -1.86 -0.25 12.63
CA GLY A 60 -1.64 -0.08 11.21
C GLY A 60 -2.42 -1.09 10.39
N VAL A 61 -1.83 -1.61 9.32
CA VAL A 61 -2.48 -2.59 8.44
C VAL A 61 -2.85 -3.88 9.16
N TRP A 62 -2.16 -4.22 10.24
CA TRP A 62 -2.41 -5.46 10.99
C TRP A 62 -3.67 -5.41 11.84
N THR A 63 -4.28 -4.23 12.02
CA THR A 63 -5.58 -4.07 12.67
C THR A 63 -6.67 -4.74 11.85
N LEU A 64 -6.54 -4.71 10.53
CA LEU A 64 -7.54 -5.16 9.57
C LEU A 64 -7.40 -6.65 9.24
N PRO A 65 -8.43 -7.30 8.66
CA PRO A 65 -8.30 -8.66 8.14
C PRO A 65 -7.11 -8.77 7.17
N PRO A 66 -6.47 -9.93 7.06
CA PRO A 66 -6.76 -11.18 7.79
C PRO A 66 -6.13 -11.26 9.17
N VAL A 67 -5.25 -10.33 9.56
CA VAL A 67 -4.54 -10.39 10.85
C VAL A 67 -5.45 -10.06 12.03
N ASN A 68 -6.31 -9.04 11.88
CA ASN A 68 -7.30 -8.63 12.88
C ASN A 68 -6.72 -8.31 14.27
N ARG A 69 -5.60 -7.58 14.29
CA ARG A 69 -4.95 -7.20 15.55
C ARG A 69 -5.65 -5.97 16.16
N HIS A 70 -6.72 -6.24 16.91
CA HIS A 70 -7.56 -5.22 17.55
C HIS A 70 -8.29 -5.83 18.75
N ASP A 71 -8.91 -4.97 19.58
CA ASP A 71 -9.75 -5.45 20.67
C ASP A 71 -11.02 -6.10 20.12
N ALA A 72 -11.51 -7.12 20.83
CA ALA A 72 -12.72 -7.83 20.43
C ALA A 72 -13.93 -6.91 20.28
N ALA A 73 -13.99 -5.84 21.10
CA ALA A 73 -15.08 -4.86 21.03
C ALA A 73 -15.13 -4.12 19.68
N ASP A 74 -14.02 -4.05 18.97
CA ASP A 74 -13.91 -3.35 17.69
C ASP A 74 -14.00 -4.27 16.48
N ALA A 75 -14.24 -5.56 16.69
CA ALA A 75 -14.22 -6.55 15.61
C ALA A 75 -15.17 -6.22 14.46
N ALA A 76 -16.42 -5.82 14.78
CA ALA A 76 -17.41 -5.50 13.76
C ALA A 76 -16.97 -4.29 12.92
N LYS A 77 -16.38 -3.29 13.54
CA LYS A 77 -15.91 -2.07 12.89
C LYS A 77 -14.84 -2.40 11.84
N TYR A 78 -13.82 -3.16 12.24
CA TYR A 78 -12.70 -3.47 11.34
C TYR A 78 -13.08 -4.51 10.29
N LYS A 79 -13.95 -5.45 10.63
CA LYS A 79 -14.46 -6.41 9.66
C LYS A 79 -15.25 -5.70 8.55
N ALA A 80 -16.01 -4.65 8.89
CA ALA A 80 -16.77 -3.88 7.91
C ALA A 80 -15.86 -3.10 6.95
N ILE A 81 -14.66 -2.68 7.40
CA ILE A 81 -13.68 -2.02 6.53
C ILE A 81 -13.09 -3.02 5.54
N GLY A 82 -12.81 -4.24 5.99
CA GLY A 82 -12.18 -5.26 5.18
C GLY A 82 -10.66 -5.11 5.16
N GLU A 83 -10.00 -5.59 4.11
CA GLU A 83 -8.55 -5.50 3.98
C GLU A 83 -8.11 -4.06 3.67
N SER A 84 -6.84 -3.77 3.90
CA SER A 84 -6.29 -2.44 3.68
C SER A 84 -6.39 -2.00 2.22
N ASP A 85 -6.42 -0.67 2.02
CA ASP A 85 -6.31 -0.09 0.69
C ASP A 85 -4.90 -0.35 0.16
N ARG A 86 -4.79 -0.90 -1.05
CA ARG A 86 -3.50 -1.23 -1.66
C ARG A 86 -3.38 -0.62 -3.04
N MET A 87 -2.19 -0.06 -3.31
CA MET A 87 -1.83 0.39 -4.65
C MET A 87 -1.40 -0.82 -5.48
N THR A 88 -1.64 -0.77 -6.78
CA THR A 88 -1.12 -1.75 -7.73
C THR A 88 -0.42 -0.99 -8.85
N LEU A 89 0.88 -1.17 -8.96
CA LEU A 89 1.72 -0.42 -9.89
C LEU A 89 2.52 -1.37 -10.78
N ARG A 90 2.72 -0.96 -12.03
CA ARG A 90 3.56 -1.67 -12.96
C ARG A 90 4.65 -0.75 -13.48
N PHE A 91 5.89 -1.18 -13.32
CA PHE A 91 7.07 -0.46 -13.79
C PHE A 91 7.80 -1.27 -14.85
N VAL A 92 8.50 -0.58 -15.73
CA VAL A 92 9.39 -1.22 -16.70
C VAL A 92 10.80 -0.69 -16.49
N LYS A 93 11.78 -1.56 -16.69
CA LYS A 93 13.19 -1.17 -16.70
C LYS A 93 13.54 -0.83 -18.14
N PRO A 94 13.82 0.44 -18.48
CA PRO A 94 14.17 0.80 -19.87
C PRO A 94 15.33 -0.01 -20.42
N ALA A 95 15.37 -0.20 -21.72
CA ALA A 95 16.39 -1.01 -22.38
C ALA A 95 17.81 -0.40 -22.29
N ASN A 96 17.90 0.87 -21.96
CA ASN A 96 19.18 1.57 -21.86
C ASN A 96 19.58 1.82 -20.43
#